data_38ff61944c160171bcb13c347ff1262b
#
_entry.id   38ff61944c160171bcb13c347ff1262b
#
_cell.length_a   1.000
_cell.length_b   1.000
_cell.length_c   1.000
_cell.angle_alpha   90.00
_cell.angle_beta   90.00
_cell.angle_gamma   90.00
#
_symmetry.space_group_name_H-M   'P 1'
#
loop_
_entity.id
_entity.type
_entity.pdbx_description
1 polymer ?
#
loop_
_entity_poly.entity_id
_entity_poly.type
_entity_poly.pdbx_seq_one_letter_code
_entity_poly.pdbx_strand_id
1 'polypeptide(L)'
;MAQKAPAAAAVPAKPQAPDGRPAIVVFGDSISAGFGLDAGQSFPDLLQKDLDARGVKYRVVNMGVSGDTTQDGLARLSIALAERPKIVLLELGANDGLRGIPSSVMQANLAQMIEAFQSAGAQVVLAGMTLPPNYGPEFIKRFDAVYAGLAEKYHVTLIPFLMAGVGGHQDMMQRDGLHPNAAGARRVEELVMKALAPLIGAR
;
A
#
# COMPACT_ATOMS: atom_id res chain seq x y z
N MET A 1 12.39 34.52 -5.24
CA MET A 1 12.29 33.14 -4.69
C MET A 1 11.71 32.27 -5.77
N ALA A 2 12.50 31.41 -6.38
CA ALA A 2 12.06 30.56 -7.48
C ALA A 2 11.23 29.37 -6.90
N GLN A 3 9.97 29.28 -7.28
CA GLN A 3 9.10 28.14 -7.01
C GLN A 3 9.62 26.94 -7.81
N LYS A 4 10.13 25.92 -7.09
CA LYS A 4 10.52 24.66 -7.70
C LYS A 4 9.24 24.00 -8.25
N ALA A 5 9.25 23.69 -9.55
CA ALA A 5 8.15 23.01 -10.22
C ALA A 5 7.73 21.73 -9.48
N PRO A 6 6.42 21.35 -9.49
CA PRO A 6 5.98 20.12 -8.88
C PRO A 6 6.71 18.94 -9.51
N ALA A 7 7.20 18.04 -8.67
CA ALA A 7 7.84 16.80 -9.11
C ALA A 7 6.86 16.05 -10.01
N ALA A 8 7.32 15.64 -11.18
CA ALA A 8 6.53 14.82 -12.10
C ALA A 8 6.04 13.57 -11.39
N ALA A 9 4.77 13.21 -11.59
CA ALA A 9 4.19 11.96 -11.09
C ALA A 9 5.11 10.80 -11.48
N ALA A 10 5.54 10.02 -10.50
CA ALA A 10 6.35 8.84 -10.74
C ALA A 10 5.58 7.90 -11.68
N VAL A 11 6.13 7.68 -12.87
CA VAL A 11 5.59 6.70 -13.81
C VAL A 11 5.75 5.33 -13.14
N PRO A 12 4.70 4.48 -13.06
CA PRO A 12 4.83 3.14 -12.50
C PRO A 12 5.97 2.41 -13.21
N ALA A 13 6.83 1.75 -12.41
CA ALA A 13 7.92 0.95 -12.96
C ALA A 13 7.35 -0.07 -13.94
N LYS A 14 8.02 -0.22 -15.11
CA LYS A 14 7.61 -1.24 -16.09
C LYS A 14 7.49 -2.59 -15.39
N PRO A 15 6.41 -3.36 -15.65
CA PRO A 15 6.30 -4.72 -15.13
C PRO A 15 7.58 -5.48 -15.46
N GLN A 16 8.28 -5.97 -14.46
CA GLN A 16 9.42 -6.86 -14.70
C GLN A 16 8.90 -8.17 -15.29
N ALA A 17 9.56 -8.65 -16.33
CA ALA A 17 9.20 -9.94 -16.90
C ALA A 17 9.20 -11.03 -15.82
N PRO A 18 8.20 -11.94 -15.82
CA PRO A 18 8.14 -13.02 -14.84
C PRO A 18 9.43 -13.85 -14.87
N ASP A 19 10.14 -13.88 -13.74
CA ASP A 19 11.38 -14.67 -13.59
C ASP A 19 11.13 -16.07 -12.96
N GLY A 20 9.86 -16.49 -12.95
CA GLY A 20 9.42 -17.77 -12.37
C GLY A 20 9.19 -17.73 -10.85
N ARG A 21 9.55 -16.65 -10.15
CA ARG A 21 9.25 -16.50 -8.74
C ARG A 21 7.77 -16.13 -8.53
N PRO A 22 7.12 -16.61 -7.46
CA PRO A 22 5.79 -16.14 -7.09
C PRO A 22 5.81 -14.64 -6.80
N ALA A 23 4.74 -13.93 -7.22
CA ALA A 23 4.66 -12.49 -7.06
C ALA A 23 4.00 -12.08 -5.73
N ILE A 24 4.59 -11.08 -5.07
CA ILE A 24 3.93 -10.22 -4.10
C ILE A 24 3.62 -8.92 -4.85
N VAL A 25 2.34 -8.67 -5.11
CA VAL A 25 1.91 -7.41 -5.72
C VAL A 25 1.61 -6.40 -4.61
N VAL A 26 2.27 -5.26 -4.63
CA VAL A 26 1.95 -4.12 -3.79
C VAL A 26 1.05 -3.19 -4.60
N PHE A 27 -0.24 -3.24 -4.30
CA PHE A 27 -1.29 -2.52 -5.02
C PHE A 27 -1.75 -1.35 -4.19
N GLY A 28 -1.25 -0.16 -4.50
CA GLY A 28 -1.40 1.00 -3.63
C GLY A 28 -1.31 2.34 -4.32
N ASP A 29 -1.16 3.37 -3.51
CA ASP A 29 -1.10 4.76 -3.94
C ASP A 29 0.33 5.36 -3.90
N SER A 30 0.46 6.62 -3.47
CA SER A 30 1.73 7.34 -3.40
C SER A 30 2.69 6.78 -2.34
N ILE A 31 2.20 6.15 -1.28
CA ILE A 31 3.03 5.53 -0.25
C ILE A 31 3.77 4.34 -0.87
N SER A 32 3.04 3.48 -1.57
CA SER A 32 3.63 2.35 -2.31
C SER A 32 4.52 2.80 -3.46
N ALA A 33 4.10 3.82 -4.21
CA ALA A 33 4.89 4.37 -5.32
C ALA A 33 6.24 4.94 -4.88
N GLY A 34 6.40 5.30 -3.59
CA GLY A 34 7.60 5.96 -3.09
C GLY A 34 7.67 7.43 -3.51
N PHE A 35 6.51 8.14 -3.48
CA PHE A 35 6.46 9.56 -3.86
C PHE A 35 7.51 10.38 -3.12
N GLY A 36 8.28 11.16 -3.89
CA GLY A 36 9.32 12.06 -3.36
C GLY A 36 10.61 11.37 -2.86
N LEU A 37 10.71 10.03 -2.98
CA LEU A 37 11.91 9.26 -2.66
C LEU A 37 12.78 9.05 -3.91
N ASP A 38 14.06 8.80 -3.68
CA ASP A 38 14.95 8.35 -4.75
C ASP A 38 14.65 6.92 -5.17
N ALA A 39 15.05 6.55 -6.37
CA ALA A 39 14.89 5.19 -6.87
C ALA A 39 15.51 4.14 -5.92
N GLY A 40 14.77 3.09 -5.63
CA GLY A 40 15.19 2.03 -4.73
C GLY A 40 15.00 2.32 -3.23
N GLN A 41 14.31 3.41 -2.87
CA GLN A 41 14.02 3.78 -1.48
C GLN A 41 12.54 3.59 -1.10
N SER A 42 11.65 3.25 -2.04
CA SER A 42 10.27 2.94 -1.70
C SER A 42 10.21 1.69 -0.81
N PHE A 43 9.19 1.57 0.04
CA PHE A 43 9.09 0.39 0.89
C PHE A 43 8.97 -0.93 0.08
N PRO A 44 8.35 -1.00 -1.10
CA PRO A 44 8.39 -2.21 -1.92
C PRO A 44 9.79 -2.55 -2.45
N ASP A 45 10.61 -1.53 -2.78
CA ASP A 45 12.01 -1.75 -3.18
C ASP A 45 12.83 -2.31 -2.03
N LEU A 46 12.62 -1.78 -0.81
CA LEU A 46 13.28 -2.24 0.39
C LEU A 46 12.84 -3.67 0.75
N LEU A 47 11.55 -3.96 0.61
CA LEU A 47 10.99 -5.31 0.80
C LEU A 47 11.65 -6.32 -0.13
N GLN A 48 11.82 -6.00 -1.42
CA GLN A 48 12.50 -6.89 -2.35
C GLN A 48 13.95 -7.16 -1.90
N LYS A 49 14.69 -6.13 -1.52
CA LYS A 49 16.07 -6.27 -1.04
C LYS A 49 16.15 -7.18 0.19
N ASP A 50 15.23 -7.01 1.14
CA ASP A 50 15.23 -7.79 2.38
C ASP A 50 14.82 -9.25 2.13
N LEU A 51 13.86 -9.51 1.22
CA LEU A 51 13.51 -10.85 0.80
C LEU A 51 14.71 -11.56 0.13
N ASP A 52 15.39 -10.88 -0.78
CA ASP A 52 16.57 -11.41 -1.47
C ASP A 52 17.71 -11.70 -0.48
N ALA A 53 17.99 -10.79 0.46
CA ALA A 53 18.98 -10.97 1.51
C ALA A 53 18.70 -12.18 2.42
N ARG A 54 17.42 -12.47 2.66
CA ARG A 54 16.97 -13.64 3.44
C ARG A 54 16.86 -14.91 2.61
N GLY A 55 17.11 -14.87 1.30
CA GLY A 55 16.97 -16.00 0.40
C GLY A 55 15.53 -16.42 0.12
N VAL A 56 14.55 -15.57 0.46
CA VAL A 56 13.12 -15.82 0.23
C VAL A 56 12.78 -15.57 -1.23
N LYS A 57 12.30 -16.59 -1.92
CA LYS A 57 12.15 -16.62 -3.39
C LYS A 57 10.81 -16.02 -3.86
N TYR A 58 10.58 -14.75 -3.56
CA TYR A 58 9.46 -13.97 -4.08
C TYR A 58 9.97 -12.79 -4.90
N ARG A 59 9.20 -12.36 -5.90
CA ARG A 59 9.40 -11.06 -6.56
C ARG A 59 8.34 -10.06 -6.06
N VAL A 60 8.75 -8.86 -5.75
CA VAL A 60 7.85 -7.76 -5.39
C VAL A 60 7.54 -6.96 -6.63
N VAL A 61 6.26 -6.78 -6.92
CA VAL A 61 5.77 -5.96 -8.03
C VAL A 61 5.12 -4.72 -7.44
N ASN A 62 5.83 -3.59 -7.53
CA ASN A 62 5.29 -2.32 -7.08
C ASN A 62 4.30 -1.78 -8.11
N MET A 63 3.04 -1.71 -7.74
CA MET A 63 1.94 -1.15 -8.51
C MET A 63 1.30 0.05 -7.79
N GLY A 64 2.10 0.81 -7.06
CA GLY A 64 1.69 2.08 -6.47
C GLY A 64 1.52 3.16 -7.54
N VAL A 65 0.40 3.89 -7.50
CA VAL A 65 0.13 5.03 -8.37
C VAL A 65 -0.26 6.23 -7.51
N SER A 66 0.58 7.27 -7.54
CA SER A 66 0.36 8.44 -6.69
C SER A 66 -0.96 9.12 -6.99
N GLY A 67 -1.74 9.34 -5.93
CA GLY A 67 -3.04 9.99 -6.01
C GLY A 67 -4.22 9.04 -6.25
N ASP A 68 -4.00 7.75 -6.48
CA ASP A 68 -5.09 6.79 -6.69
C ASP A 68 -6.04 6.75 -5.49
N THR A 69 -7.32 6.78 -5.80
CA THR A 69 -8.42 6.39 -4.92
C THR A 69 -8.72 4.90 -5.07
N THR A 70 -9.63 4.39 -4.26
CA THR A 70 -10.11 3.00 -4.43
C THR A 70 -10.83 2.80 -5.76
N GLN A 71 -11.47 3.83 -6.32
CA GLN A 71 -12.09 3.78 -7.65
C GLN A 71 -11.04 3.65 -8.75
N ASP A 72 -9.93 4.40 -8.65
CA ASP A 72 -8.82 4.31 -9.61
C ASP A 72 -8.16 2.92 -9.52
N GLY A 73 -8.02 2.36 -8.31
CA GLY A 73 -7.57 0.99 -8.10
C GLY A 73 -8.45 -0.02 -8.82
N LEU A 74 -9.78 0.08 -8.71
CA LEU A 74 -10.69 -0.81 -9.45
C LEU A 74 -10.49 -0.71 -10.97
N ALA A 75 -10.28 0.48 -11.50
CA ALA A 75 -10.11 0.69 -12.94
C ALA A 75 -8.87 -0.04 -13.50
N ARG A 76 -7.84 -0.28 -12.68
CA ARG A 76 -6.61 -0.99 -13.07
C ARG A 76 -6.43 -2.37 -12.43
N LEU A 77 -7.46 -2.89 -11.76
CA LEU A 77 -7.42 -4.19 -11.07
C LEU A 77 -7.01 -5.35 -12.00
N SER A 78 -7.49 -5.35 -13.24
CA SER A 78 -7.16 -6.37 -14.23
C SER A 78 -5.65 -6.47 -14.54
N ILE A 79 -4.93 -5.34 -14.46
CA ILE A 79 -3.48 -5.29 -14.66
C ILE A 79 -2.76 -6.00 -13.50
N ALA A 80 -3.23 -5.78 -12.27
CA ALA A 80 -2.69 -6.45 -11.10
C ALA A 80 -2.97 -7.96 -11.10
N LEU A 81 -4.16 -8.37 -11.52
CA LEU A 81 -4.52 -9.79 -11.66
C LEU A 81 -3.68 -10.51 -12.74
N ALA A 82 -3.28 -9.79 -13.80
CA ALA A 82 -2.42 -10.34 -14.86
C ALA A 82 -1.02 -10.75 -14.35
N GLU A 83 -0.55 -10.16 -13.23
CA GLU A 83 0.69 -10.56 -12.56
C GLU A 83 0.59 -11.92 -11.85
N ARG A 84 -0.60 -12.51 -11.77
CA ARG A 84 -0.89 -13.78 -11.07
C ARG A 84 -0.33 -13.78 -9.65
N PRO A 85 -0.71 -12.79 -8.82
CA PRO A 85 -0.12 -12.63 -7.50
C PRO A 85 -0.37 -13.86 -6.62
N LYS A 86 0.65 -14.27 -5.87
CA LYS A 86 0.49 -15.22 -4.76
C LYS A 86 0.04 -14.51 -3.51
N ILE A 87 0.51 -13.29 -3.32
CA ILE A 87 0.15 -12.40 -2.21
C ILE A 87 -0.10 -11.00 -2.79
N VAL A 88 -1.10 -10.31 -2.27
CA VAL A 88 -1.36 -8.90 -2.56
C VAL A 88 -1.32 -8.11 -1.26
N LEU A 89 -0.48 -7.09 -1.20
CA LEU A 89 -0.61 -6.01 -0.23
C LEU A 89 -1.51 -4.94 -0.86
N LEU A 90 -2.75 -4.84 -0.37
CA LEU A 90 -3.73 -3.85 -0.82
C LEU A 90 -3.64 -2.61 0.07
N GLU A 91 -3.10 -1.52 -0.48
CA GLU A 91 -2.79 -0.27 0.20
C GLU A 91 -3.48 0.88 -0.53
N LEU A 92 -4.78 1.05 -0.34
CA LEU A 92 -5.61 2.11 -0.94
C LEU A 92 -6.63 2.62 0.07
N GLY A 93 -7.15 3.82 -0.19
CA GLY A 93 -8.21 4.46 0.59
C GLY A 93 -7.79 5.76 1.25
N ALA A 94 -6.49 6.02 1.45
CA ALA A 94 -6.03 7.28 2.01
C ALA A 94 -6.53 8.48 1.20
N ASN A 95 -6.44 8.42 -0.13
CA ASN A 95 -6.92 9.48 -1.02
C ASN A 95 -8.44 9.62 -1.03
N ASP A 96 -9.19 8.54 -0.81
CA ASP A 96 -10.64 8.61 -0.61
C ASP A 96 -10.97 9.45 0.62
N GLY A 97 -10.34 9.15 1.75
CA GLY A 97 -10.51 9.90 2.98
C GLY A 97 -10.10 11.36 2.86
N LEU A 98 -8.92 11.64 2.30
CA LEU A 98 -8.40 12.99 2.11
C LEU A 98 -9.29 13.85 1.19
N ARG A 99 -10.01 13.23 0.24
CA ARG A 99 -10.96 13.90 -0.66
C ARG A 99 -12.41 13.90 -0.15
N GLY A 100 -12.66 13.34 1.04
CA GLY A 100 -13.98 13.27 1.63
C GLY A 100 -14.95 12.34 0.89
N ILE A 101 -14.43 11.35 0.16
CA ILE A 101 -15.27 10.32 -0.48
C ILE A 101 -15.97 9.52 0.62
N PRO A 102 -17.27 9.22 0.49
CA PRO A 102 -17.99 8.47 1.50
C PRO A 102 -17.31 7.11 1.81
N SER A 103 -17.12 6.80 3.09
CA SER A 103 -16.49 5.55 3.52
C SER A 103 -17.20 4.29 2.98
N SER A 104 -18.51 4.38 2.69
CA SER A 104 -19.27 3.29 2.07
C SER A 104 -18.84 3.01 0.63
N VAL A 105 -18.44 4.04 -0.14
CA VAL A 105 -17.91 3.88 -1.50
C VAL A 105 -16.53 3.22 -1.43
N MET A 106 -15.63 3.75 -0.59
CA MET A 106 -14.32 3.16 -0.33
C MET A 106 -14.43 1.68 0.09
N GLN A 107 -15.35 1.38 1.03
CA GLN A 107 -15.61 0.02 1.49
C GLN A 107 -16.05 -0.91 0.36
N ALA A 108 -16.98 -0.47 -0.49
CA ALA A 108 -17.47 -1.27 -1.60
C ALA A 108 -16.36 -1.56 -2.63
N ASN A 109 -15.53 -0.57 -2.92
CA ASN A 109 -14.42 -0.71 -3.86
C ASN A 109 -13.34 -1.66 -3.33
N LEU A 110 -12.93 -1.49 -2.06
CA LEU A 110 -11.96 -2.39 -1.41
C LEU A 110 -12.50 -3.83 -1.34
N ALA A 111 -13.78 -4.01 -1.02
CA ALA A 111 -14.43 -5.32 -1.01
C ALA A 111 -14.32 -6.02 -2.36
N GLN A 112 -14.65 -5.33 -3.45
CA GLN A 112 -14.54 -5.88 -4.81
C GLN A 112 -13.10 -6.28 -5.16
N MET A 113 -12.11 -5.47 -4.78
CA MET A 113 -10.70 -5.80 -5.00
C MET A 113 -10.28 -7.03 -4.21
N ILE A 114 -10.66 -7.13 -2.93
CA ILE A 114 -10.35 -8.29 -2.09
C ILE A 114 -10.97 -9.56 -2.69
N GLU A 115 -12.26 -9.51 -3.06
CA GLU A 115 -12.97 -10.63 -3.68
C GLU A 115 -12.29 -11.10 -4.98
N ALA A 116 -11.90 -10.15 -5.83
CA ALA A 116 -11.24 -10.47 -7.09
C ALA A 116 -9.86 -11.12 -6.88
N PHE A 117 -9.05 -10.60 -5.97
CA PHE A 117 -7.75 -11.18 -5.66
C PHE A 117 -7.87 -12.56 -5.02
N GLN A 118 -8.80 -12.75 -4.07
CA GLN A 118 -9.05 -14.06 -3.45
C GLN A 118 -9.58 -15.07 -4.48
N SER A 119 -10.47 -14.65 -5.38
CA SER A 119 -10.98 -15.51 -6.47
C SER A 119 -9.88 -15.93 -7.44
N ALA A 120 -8.84 -15.10 -7.61
CA ALA A 120 -7.65 -15.44 -8.38
C ALA A 120 -6.64 -16.31 -7.61
N GLY A 121 -6.94 -16.70 -6.36
CA GLY A 121 -6.10 -17.56 -5.52
C GLY A 121 -4.98 -16.82 -4.78
N ALA A 122 -5.03 -15.48 -4.72
CA ALA A 122 -4.09 -14.69 -3.96
C ALA A 122 -4.49 -14.58 -2.48
N GLN A 123 -3.50 -14.59 -1.59
CA GLN A 123 -3.67 -14.16 -0.21
C GLN A 123 -3.61 -12.64 -0.15
N VAL A 124 -4.56 -12.02 0.55
CA VAL A 124 -4.62 -10.55 0.67
C VAL A 124 -4.14 -10.12 2.05
N VAL A 125 -3.24 -9.15 2.08
CA VAL A 125 -2.90 -8.35 3.26
C VAL A 125 -3.48 -6.96 3.03
N LEU A 126 -4.43 -6.57 3.85
CA LEU A 126 -5.05 -5.24 3.79
C LEU A 126 -4.26 -4.28 4.68
N ALA A 127 -3.79 -3.19 4.10
CA ALA A 127 -3.07 -2.14 4.81
C ALA A 127 -4.03 -0.99 5.16
N GLY A 128 -4.35 -0.86 6.45
CA GLY A 128 -5.19 0.22 6.95
C GLY A 128 -4.44 1.55 6.99
N MET A 129 -5.21 2.62 6.82
CA MET A 129 -4.76 4.01 6.96
C MET A 129 -5.67 4.75 7.92
N THR A 130 -5.23 5.90 8.40
CA THR A 130 -6.04 6.84 9.16
C THR A 130 -5.89 8.25 8.60
N LEU A 131 -6.72 9.18 9.06
CA LEU A 131 -6.75 10.56 8.56
C LEU A 131 -6.20 11.53 9.60
N PRO A 132 -5.68 12.70 9.16
CA PRO A 132 -5.28 13.77 10.07
C PRO A 132 -6.44 14.23 10.98
N PRO A 133 -6.14 14.69 12.21
CA PRO A 133 -7.18 15.04 13.21
C PRO A 133 -8.19 16.11 12.76
N ASN A 134 -7.80 16.99 11.82
CA ASN A 134 -8.66 18.04 11.28
C ASN A 134 -9.88 17.54 10.48
N TYR A 135 -9.92 16.23 10.14
CA TYR A 135 -11.10 15.61 9.50
C TYR A 135 -12.23 15.29 10.48
N GLY A 136 -11.98 15.44 11.78
CA GLY A 136 -12.95 15.22 12.84
C GLY A 136 -13.09 13.75 13.26
N PRO A 137 -13.28 13.51 14.58
CA PRO A 137 -13.18 12.17 15.16
C PRO A 137 -14.22 11.18 14.60
N GLU A 138 -15.44 11.64 14.34
CA GLU A 138 -16.50 10.77 13.83
C GLU A 138 -16.26 10.29 12.40
N PHE A 139 -15.67 11.14 11.55
CA PHE A 139 -15.32 10.75 10.18
C PHE A 139 -14.12 9.79 10.20
N ILE A 140 -13.09 10.11 10.97
CA ILE A 140 -11.91 9.26 11.14
C ILE A 140 -12.31 7.87 11.65
N LYS A 141 -13.14 7.80 12.69
CA LYS A 141 -13.63 6.55 13.25
C LYS A 141 -14.36 5.67 12.21
N ARG A 142 -15.24 6.29 11.40
CA ARG A 142 -15.93 5.56 10.32
C ARG A 142 -14.97 5.10 9.23
N PHE A 143 -13.99 5.93 8.88
CA PHE A 143 -12.96 5.61 7.90
C PHE A 143 -12.10 4.42 8.37
N ASP A 144 -11.56 4.48 9.58
CA ASP A 144 -10.72 3.43 10.15
C ASP A 144 -11.47 2.10 10.29
N ALA A 145 -12.76 2.15 10.66
CA ALA A 145 -13.61 0.97 10.83
C ALA A 145 -13.81 0.16 9.54
N VAL A 146 -13.66 0.78 8.36
CA VAL A 146 -13.77 0.08 7.07
C VAL A 146 -12.74 -1.03 6.96
N TYR A 147 -11.50 -0.75 7.29
CA TYR A 147 -10.41 -1.73 7.16
C TYR A 147 -10.60 -2.91 8.11
N ALA A 148 -10.94 -2.65 9.37
CA ALA A 148 -11.19 -3.70 10.36
C ALA A 148 -12.39 -4.57 9.96
N GLY A 149 -13.49 -3.96 9.53
CA GLY A 149 -14.68 -4.67 9.10
C GLY A 149 -14.45 -5.53 7.85
N LEU A 150 -13.66 -5.04 6.88
CA LEU A 150 -13.31 -5.82 5.70
C LEU A 150 -12.36 -6.98 6.04
N ALA A 151 -11.38 -6.74 6.90
CA ALA A 151 -10.44 -7.78 7.31
C ALA A 151 -11.16 -8.94 8.02
N GLU A 152 -12.11 -8.63 8.90
CA GLU A 152 -12.97 -9.62 9.56
C GLU A 152 -13.85 -10.36 8.55
N LYS A 153 -14.58 -9.63 7.71
CA LYS A 153 -15.53 -10.20 6.73
C LYS A 153 -14.87 -11.18 5.75
N TYR A 154 -13.67 -10.82 5.26
CA TYR A 154 -12.98 -11.60 4.22
C TYR A 154 -11.86 -12.48 4.77
N HIS A 155 -11.66 -12.51 6.09
CA HIS A 155 -10.62 -13.27 6.77
C HIS A 155 -9.22 -13.01 6.20
N VAL A 156 -8.92 -11.73 5.95
CA VAL A 156 -7.62 -11.30 5.44
C VAL A 156 -6.73 -10.75 6.55
N THR A 157 -5.42 -10.86 6.37
CA THR A 157 -4.46 -10.23 7.29
C THR A 157 -4.60 -8.72 7.24
N LEU A 158 -4.69 -8.07 8.40
CA LEU A 158 -4.76 -6.62 8.52
C LEU A 158 -3.47 -6.07 9.10
N ILE A 159 -2.91 -5.06 8.44
CA ILE A 159 -2.01 -4.09 9.06
C ILE A 159 -2.91 -2.93 9.52
N PRO A 160 -3.16 -2.74 10.82
CA PRO A 160 -4.18 -1.77 11.27
C PRO A 160 -3.90 -0.34 10.84
N PHE A 161 -2.63 0.05 10.86
CA PHE A 161 -2.15 1.34 10.37
C PHE A 161 -0.76 1.19 9.74
N LEU A 162 -0.68 1.33 8.41
CA LEU A 162 0.56 1.12 7.66
C LEU A 162 1.67 2.09 8.08
N MET A 163 1.29 3.33 8.46
CA MET A 163 2.21 4.38 8.88
C MET A 163 2.46 4.39 10.40
N ALA A 164 2.24 3.27 11.10
CA ALA A 164 2.45 3.20 12.55
C ALA A 164 3.93 3.44 12.91
N GLY A 165 4.17 4.43 13.79
CA GLY A 165 5.51 4.89 14.17
C GLY A 165 6.21 5.76 13.10
N VAL A 166 5.47 6.16 12.06
CA VAL A 166 5.93 7.07 10.99
C VAL A 166 5.05 8.31 10.95
N GLY A 167 3.74 8.13 10.84
CA GLY A 167 2.78 9.24 10.77
C GLY A 167 2.91 10.16 11.99
N GLY A 168 3.07 11.46 11.73
CA GLY A 168 3.25 12.48 12.77
C GLY A 168 4.68 12.63 13.32
N HIS A 169 5.64 11.77 12.93
CA HIS A 169 7.05 11.87 13.32
C HIS A 169 7.84 12.63 12.26
N GLN A 170 8.24 13.88 12.57
CA GLN A 170 8.90 14.78 11.60
C GLN A 170 10.20 14.22 11.02
N ASP A 171 10.93 13.42 11.76
CA ASP A 171 12.17 12.75 11.35
C ASP A 171 11.92 11.58 10.37
N MET A 172 10.67 11.09 10.29
CA MET A 172 10.26 10.00 9.41
C MET A 172 9.38 10.44 8.24
N MET A 173 8.97 11.71 8.24
CA MET A 173 8.07 12.28 7.21
C MET A 173 8.80 13.25 6.29
N GLN A 174 8.30 13.38 5.07
CA GLN A 174 8.67 14.47 4.17
C GLN A 174 8.08 15.81 4.67
N ARG A 175 8.50 16.91 4.08
CA ARG A 175 8.05 18.27 4.46
C ARG A 175 6.55 18.50 4.28
N ASP A 176 5.89 17.68 3.46
CA ASP A 176 4.45 17.75 3.23
C ASP A 176 3.61 17.18 4.40
N GLY A 177 4.25 16.44 5.32
CA GLY A 177 3.57 15.83 6.47
C GLY A 177 2.63 14.67 6.12
N LEU A 178 2.63 14.21 4.85
CA LEU A 178 1.77 13.14 4.35
C LEU A 178 2.57 11.89 3.94
N HIS A 179 3.73 12.07 3.33
CA HIS A 179 4.54 10.98 2.79
C HIS A 179 5.74 10.67 3.67
N PRO A 180 6.10 9.38 3.81
CA PRO A 180 7.30 8.99 4.53
C PRO A 180 8.55 9.44 3.78
N ASN A 181 9.59 9.85 4.51
CA ASN A 181 10.94 9.97 3.96
C ASN A 181 11.62 8.58 3.89
N ALA A 182 12.90 8.52 3.52
CA ALA A 182 13.61 7.24 3.39
C ALA A 182 13.63 6.42 4.70
N ALA A 183 13.75 7.08 5.86
CA ALA A 183 13.70 6.40 7.17
C ALA A 183 12.28 5.89 7.46
N GLY A 184 11.26 6.70 7.16
CA GLY A 184 9.86 6.28 7.28
C GLY A 184 9.51 5.12 6.35
N ALA A 185 10.00 5.14 5.10
CA ALA A 185 9.79 4.04 4.16
C ALA A 185 10.40 2.71 4.66
N ARG A 186 11.57 2.76 5.31
CA ARG A 186 12.17 1.59 5.96
C ARG A 186 11.28 1.08 7.10
N ARG A 187 10.74 1.98 7.91
CA ARG A 187 9.83 1.60 9.00
C ARG A 187 8.53 0.97 8.48
N VAL A 188 7.98 1.49 7.40
CA VAL A 188 6.81 0.89 6.71
C VAL A 188 7.15 -0.51 6.20
N GLU A 189 8.31 -0.69 5.58
CA GLU A 189 8.77 -2.00 5.11
C GLU A 189 8.84 -3.03 6.25
N GLU A 190 9.39 -2.68 7.42
CA GLU A 190 9.45 -3.56 8.59
C GLU A 190 8.07 -4.04 9.04
N LEU A 191 7.06 -3.15 9.02
CA LEU A 191 5.68 -3.50 9.35
C LEU A 191 5.08 -4.46 8.32
N VAL A 192 5.33 -4.20 7.04
CA VAL A 192 4.87 -5.05 5.94
C VAL A 192 5.54 -6.42 6.01
N MET A 193 6.86 -6.48 6.20
CA MET A 193 7.61 -7.73 6.35
C MET A 193 7.05 -8.57 7.50
N LYS A 194 6.76 -7.95 8.64
CA LYS A 194 6.17 -8.63 9.80
C LYS A 194 4.81 -9.26 9.47
N ALA A 195 3.97 -8.55 8.71
CA ALA A 195 2.66 -9.06 8.29
C ALA A 195 2.77 -10.18 7.23
N LEU A 196 3.77 -10.10 6.35
CA LEU A 196 4.01 -11.10 5.31
C LEU A 196 4.70 -12.37 5.83
N ALA A 197 5.50 -12.29 6.89
CA ALA A 197 6.33 -13.38 7.38
C ALA A 197 5.59 -14.73 7.52
N PRO A 198 4.37 -14.79 8.10
CA PRO A 198 3.60 -16.04 8.18
C PRO A 198 3.20 -16.60 6.82
N LEU A 199 3.03 -15.75 5.80
CA LEU A 199 2.54 -16.11 4.47
C LEU A 199 3.66 -16.59 3.53
N ILE A 200 4.88 -16.13 3.77
CA ILE A 200 6.06 -16.44 2.93
C ILE A 200 6.96 -17.52 3.53
N GLY A 201 6.58 -18.08 4.68
CA GLY A 201 7.36 -19.10 5.38
C GLY A 201 8.68 -18.57 5.95
N ALA A 202 8.85 -17.26 6.08
CA ALA A 202 9.99 -16.64 6.73
C ALA A 202 9.81 -16.71 8.26
N ARG A 203 10.74 -17.38 8.93
CA ARG A 203 10.87 -17.41 10.40
C ARG A 203 11.87 -16.38 10.86
#